data_c6c333b34369311a0b427140f3d5954b
#
_entry.id   c6c333b34369311a0b427140f3d5954b
#
_cell.length_a   1.000
_cell.length_b   1.000
_cell.length_c   1.000
_cell.angle_alpha   90.00
_cell.angle_beta   90.00
_cell.angle_gamma   90.00
#
_symmetry.space_group_name_H-M   'P 1'
#
loop_
_entity.id
_entity.type
_entity.pdbx_description
1 polymer ?
#
loop_
_entity_poly.entity_id
_entity_poly.type
_entity_poly.pdbx_seq_one_letter_code
_entity_poly.pdbx_strand_id
1 'polypeptide(L)'
;MQLLLDRLHQNITFENPLRDQISTCYPTAYDMAIKFSIMVHDQYHVNIHQDEVSFIATHFAVAMEKNTLEQKKLYRRIAVICSSGGGSAYLIQLKLKSIFSESNIHTFSRMNIDEVILFKPDVIFSTLDLIPDINIPVIHIKELADDIEINRIWNSFENTYYNQKISSYIQESTFKILENKKTYEEIIKEMSIEVVKNNWAITDYVKYVLEREKAISTIYSNGVAIPHPMTMCGIKNTISVCVVKDRMLSSEKNIKLIFLINLRKDSYKLHKTITAYLVDLMENKKAVEELYKVNSFDEFMRIIYEWKGDVLCP
;
A
#
# COMPACT_ATOMS: atom_id res chain seq x y z
N MET A 1 26.33 3.48 -13.01
CA MET A 1 26.37 2.23 -13.78
C MET A 1 27.76 1.62 -13.78
N GLN A 2 28.81 2.32 -14.28
CA GLN A 2 30.18 1.75 -14.37
C GLN A 2 30.71 1.20 -13.02
N LEU A 3 30.64 1.98 -11.94
CA LEU A 3 31.06 1.53 -10.59
C LEU A 3 30.31 0.30 -10.08
N LEU A 4 29.05 0.13 -10.43
CA LEU A 4 28.26 -1.05 -10.10
C LEU A 4 28.80 -2.26 -10.87
N LEU A 5 28.98 -2.13 -12.18
CA LEU A 5 29.49 -3.20 -13.04
C LEU A 5 30.90 -3.63 -12.61
N ASP A 6 31.77 -2.67 -12.28
CA ASP A 6 33.15 -2.96 -11.83
C ASP A 6 33.14 -3.80 -10.53
N ARG A 7 32.28 -3.47 -9.56
CA ARG A 7 32.11 -4.25 -8.32
C ARG A 7 31.56 -5.64 -8.60
N LEU A 8 30.54 -5.73 -9.44
CA LEU A 8 29.90 -7.01 -9.77
C LEU A 8 30.86 -7.96 -10.49
N HIS A 9 31.68 -7.46 -11.42
CA HIS A 9 32.73 -8.25 -12.08
C HIS A 9 33.81 -8.74 -11.09
N GLN A 10 34.05 -7.98 -10.03
CA GLN A 10 35.01 -8.35 -8.97
C GLN A 10 34.40 -9.22 -7.87
N ASN A 11 33.10 -9.58 -7.99
CA ASN A 11 32.32 -10.29 -6.95
C ASN A 11 32.35 -9.59 -5.58
N ILE A 12 32.43 -8.26 -5.56
CA ILE A 12 32.37 -7.47 -4.33
C ILE A 12 30.89 -7.25 -4.00
N THR A 13 30.42 -7.86 -2.90
CA THR A 13 29.06 -7.71 -2.39
C THR A 13 29.08 -7.04 -1.02
N PHE A 14 28.09 -6.17 -0.78
CA PHE A 14 27.86 -5.56 0.53
C PHE A 14 26.49 -6.00 1.04
N GLU A 15 26.42 -6.40 2.30
CA GLU A 15 25.14 -6.67 2.95
C GLU A 15 24.36 -5.36 3.13
N ASN A 16 23.05 -5.39 2.85
CA ASN A 16 22.18 -4.27 3.13
C ASN A 16 21.29 -4.58 4.34
N PRO A 17 21.54 -3.97 5.51
CA PRO A 17 20.76 -4.22 6.72
C PRO A 17 19.28 -3.77 6.57
N LEU A 18 18.97 -2.94 5.58
CA LEU A 18 17.62 -2.44 5.30
C LEU A 18 16.89 -3.24 4.21
N ARG A 19 17.47 -4.35 3.71
CA ARG A 19 16.92 -5.12 2.58
C ARG A 19 15.45 -5.47 2.78
N ASP A 20 15.11 -6.06 3.91
CA ASP A 20 13.75 -6.51 4.20
C ASP A 20 12.78 -5.33 4.38
N GLN A 21 13.26 -4.24 5.01
CA GLN A 21 12.46 -3.01 5.13
C GLN A 21 12.21 -2.35 3.78
N ILE A 22 13.20 -2.27 2.91
CA ILE A 22 13.03 -1.69 1.56
C ILE A 22 12.03 -2.50 0.74
N SER A 23 12.10 -3.83 0.76
CA SER A 23 11.19 -4.70 0.01
C SER A 23 9.73 -4.56 0.48
N THR A 24 9.51 -4.31 1.76
CA THR A 24 8.16 -4.19 2.36
C THR A 24 7.62 -2.77 2.32
N CYS A 25 8.46 -1.75 2.61
CA CYS A 25 8.02 -0.35 2.64
C CYS A 25 7.93 0.28 1.24
N TYR A 26 8.71 -0.23 0.26
CA TYR A 26 8.78 0.32 -1.10
C TYR A 26 8.67 -0.78 -2.17
N PRO A 27 7.59 -1.57 -2.18
CA PRO A 27 7.44 -2.75 -3.04
C PRO A 27 7.60 -2.41 -4.53
N THR A 28 6.99 -1.33 -4.99
CA THR A 28 7.11 -0.91 -6.39
C THR A 28 8.55 -0.54 -6.78
N ALA A 29 9.27 0.16 -5.90
CA ALA A 29 10.68 0.49 -6.14
C ALA A 29 11.55 -0.78 -6.16
N TYR A 30 11.22 -1.74 -5.32
CA TYR A 30 11.88 -3.03 -5.27
C TYR A 30 11.65 -3.86 -6.54
N ASP A 31 10.41 -3.89 -7.06
CA ASP A 31 10.07 -4.54 -8.33
C ASP A 31 10.79 -3.88 -9.53
N MET A 32 10.89 -2.55 -9.51
CA MET A 32 11.68 -1.83 -10.53
C MET A 32 13.16 -2.23 -10.47
N ALA A 33 13.73 -2.40 -9.27
CA ALA A 33 15.12 -2.82 -9.09
C ALA A 33 15.33 -4.27 -9.54
N ILE A 34 14.40 -5.18 -9.27
CA ILE A 34 14.44 -6.56 -9.78
C ILE A 34 14.42 -6.55 -11.31
N LYS A 35 13.50 -5.80 -11.91
CA LYS A 35 13.42 -5.69 -13.38
C LYS A 35 14.71 -5.13 -13.96
N PHE A 36 15.27 -4.11 -13.34
CA PHE A 36 16.57 -3.56 -13.72
C PHE A 36 17.68 -4.61 -13.61
N SER A 37 17.70 -5.43 -12.56
CA SER A 37 18.71 -6.49 -12.39
C SER A 37 18.63 -7.55 -13.48
N ILE A 38 17.43 -7.92 -13.91
CA ILE A 38 17.21 -8.83 -15.04
C ILE A 38 17.76 -8.21 -16.34
N MET A 39 17.46 -6.95 -16.61
CA MET A 39 17.99 -6.24 -17.80
C MET A 39 19.52 -6.17 -17.81
N VAL A 40 20.14 -5.94 -16.66
CA VAL A 40 21.61 -5.92 -16.54
C VAL A 40 22.18 -7.33 -16.77
N HIS A 41 21.53 -8.37 -16.21
CA HIS A 41 21.93 -9.74 -16.47
C HIS A 41 21.88 -10.09 -17.96
N ASP A 42 20.78 -9.76 -18.65
CA ASP A 42 20.58 -10.06 -20.06
C ASP A 42 21.63 -9.35 -20.96
N GLN A 43 22.01 -8.12 -20.58
CA GLN A 43 22.91 -7.30 -21.39
C GLN A 43 24.40 -7.54 -21.09
N TYR A 44 24.74 -7.79 -19.81
CA TYR A 44 26.14 -7.84 -19.35
C TYR A 44 26.55 -9.21 -18.79
N HIS A 45 25.63 -10.16 -18.71
CA HIS A 45 25.83 -11.52 -18.15
C HIS A 45 26.34 -11.52 -16.71
N VAL A 46 25.96 -10.50 -15.92
CA VAL A 46 26.33 -10.33 -14.51
C VAL A 46 25.12 -10.52 -13.63
N ASN A 47 25.26 -11.33 -12.58
CA ASN A 47 24.19 -11.52 -11.60
C ASN A 47 24.27 -10.42 -10.52
N ILE A 48 23.14 -9.78 -10.24
CA ILE A 48 23.01 -8.79 -9.16
C ILE A 48 22.44 -9.50 -7.93
N HIS A 49 23.20 -9.51 -6.84
CA HIS A 49 22.77 -10.08 -5.56
C HIS A 49 21.59 -9.30 -4.96
N GLN A 50 20.77 -9.95 -4.12
CA GLN A 50 19.58 -9.35 -3.52
C GLN A 50 19.88 -8.08 -2.70
N ASP A 51 21.02 -8.00 -2.05
CA ASP A 51 21.45 -6.81 -1.33
C ASP A 51 21.71 -5.62 -2.28
N GLU A 52 22.34 -5.85 -3.41
CA GLU A 52 22.56 -4.84 -4.45
C GLU A 52 21.21 -4.44 -5.09
N VAL A 53 20.29 -5.38 -5.30
CA VAL A 53 18.90 -5.06 -5.74
C VAL A 53 18.24 -4.11 -4.74
N SER A 54 18.42 -4.33 -3.44
CA SER A 54 17.83 -3.47 -2.41
C SER A 54 18.48 -2.08 -2.34
N PHE A 55 19.79 -1.96 -2.60
CA PHE A 55 20.44 -0.64 -2.76
C PHE A 55 19.89 0.12 -3.97
N ILE A 56 19.73 -0.57 -5.11
CA ILE A 56 19.13 0.02 -6.31
C ILE A 56 17.69 0.45 -6.03
N ALA A 57 16.91 -0.39 -5.33
CA ALA A 57 15.54 -0.08 -4.92
C ALA A 57 15.46 1.17 -4.04
N THR A 58 16.45 1.39 -3.16
CA THR A 58 16.53 2.62 -2.36
C THR A 58 16.62 3.87 -3.23
N HIS A 59 17.41 3.84 -4.30
CA HIS A 59 17.50 4.96 -5.23
C HIS A 59 16.17 5.22 -5.97
N PHE A 60 15.48 4.17 -6.40
CA PHE A 60 14.15 4.30 -6.98
C PHE A 60 13.13 4.83 -5.96
N ALA A 61 13.17 4.35 -4.72
CA ALA A 61 12.30 4.82 -3.65
C ALA A 61 12.48 6.32 -3.39
N VAL A 62 13.73 6.80 -3.32
CA VAL A 62 14.02 8.24 -3.16
C VAL A 62 13.45 9.06 -4.32
N ALA A 63 13.58 8.59 -5.57
CA ALA A 63 13.01 9.27 -6.73
C ALA A 63 11.47 9.30 -6.67
N MET A 64 10.84 8.20 -6.24
CA MET A 64 9.38 8.11 -6.06
C MET A 64 8.89 9.00 -4.93
N GLU A 65 9.60 9.08 -3.80
CA GLU A 65 9.25 9.98 -2.69
C GLU A 65 9.37 11.47 -3.08
N LYS A 66 10.39 11.85 -3.85
CA LYS A 66 10.47 13.21 -4.40
C LYS A 66 9.25 13.54 -5.25
N ASN A 67 8.82 12.63 -6.13
CA ASN A 67 7.60 12.79 -6.90
C ASN A 67 6.34 12.83 -6.01
N THR A 68 6.33 12.13 -4.87
CA THR A 68 5.22 12.16 -3.91
C THR A 68 5.16 13.48 -3.15
N LEU A 69 6.30 14.08 -2.81
CA LEU A 69 6.37 15.44 -2.27
C LEU A 69 5.81 16.46 -3.27
N GLU A 70 6.09 16.27 -4.56
CA GLU A 70 5.46 17.07 -5.62
C GLU A 70 3.94 16.79 -5.74
N GLN A 71 3.44 15.65 -5.33
CA GLN A 71 2.01 15.29 -5.36
C GLN A 71 1.23 15.76 -4.12
N LYS A 72 1.86 16.09 -2.98
CA LYS A 72 1.23 16.93 -1.95
C LYS A 72 0.77 18.28 -2.53
N LYS A 73 1.33 18.69 -3.67
CA LYS A 73 0.83 19.77 -4.55
C LYS A 73 -0.56 19.49 -5.16
N LEU A 74 -1.13 18.27 -5.02
CA LEU A 74 -2.47 17.95 -5.55
C LEU A 74 -3.60 18.52 -4.70
N TYR A 75 -3.37 18.79 -3.43
CA TYR A 75 -4.33 19.52 -2.61
C TYR A 75 -4.15 21.02 -2.85
N ARG A 76 -4.62 21.48 -4.02
CA ARG A 76 -4.42 22.86 -4.45
C ARG A 76 -5.27 23.85 -3.65
N ARG A 77 -6.43 23.42 -3.17
CA ARG A 77 -7.37 24.23 -2.40
C ARG A 77 -7.73 23.51 -1.11
N ILE A 78 -7.37 24.12 0.00
CA ILE A 78 -7.64 23.61 1.34
C ILE A 78 -8.53 24.60 2.06
N ALA A 79 -9.68 24.15 2.54
CA ALA A 79 -10.53 24.94 3.40
C ALA A 79 -10.25 24.64 4.88
N VAL A 80 -10.23 25.67 5.72
CA VAL A 80 -10.18 25.54 7.16
C VAL A 80 -11.47 26.10 7.72
N ILE A 81 -12.25 25.29 8.45
CA ILE A 81 -13.48 25.71 9.11
C ILE A 81 -13.23 25.72 10.62
N CYS A 82 -13.38 26.87 11.24
CA CYS A 82 -13.15 27.07 12.67
C CYS A 82 -14.33 27.74 13.34
N SER A 83 -14.60 27.36 14.61
CA SER A 83 -15.68 27.93 15.42
C SER A 83 -15.50 29.42 15.70
N SER A 84 -14.28 29.85 15.95
CA SER A 84 -13.93 31.19 16.40
C SER A 84 -13.66 32.18 15.26
N GLY A 85 -13.39 31.69 14.05
CA GLY A 85 -13.20 32.51 12.83
C GLY A 85 -12.07 33.56 12.88
N GLY A 86 -11.23 33.55 13.92
CA GLY A 86 -10.20 34.56 14.19
C GLY A 86 -8.79 34.02 14.22
N GLY A 87 -8.06 34.34 15.29
CA GLY A 87 -6.63 33.98 15.43
C GLY A 87 -6.32 32.48 15.38
N SER A 88 -7.20 31.61 15.90
CA SER A 88 -7.02 30.16 15.83
C SER A 88 -7.09 29.63 14.39
N ALA A 89 -8.03 30.11 13.59
CA ALA A 89 -8.12 29.74 12.18
C ALA A 89 -6.87 30.15 11.42
N TYR A 90 -6.33 31.33 11.70
CA TYR A 90 -5.10 31.82 11.09
C TYR A 90 -3.87 31.01 11.52
N LEU A 91 -3.78 30.61 12.79
CA LEU A 91 -2.71 29.73 13.28
C LEU A 91 -2.74 28.36 12.57
N ILE A 92 -3.92 27.77 12.42
CA ILE A 92 -4.11 26.51 11.68
C ILE A 92 -3.67 26.71 10.22
N GLN A 93 -4.09 27.81 9.59
CA GLN A 93 -3.69 28.13 8.20
C GLN A 93 -2.18 28.21 8.06
N LEU A 94 -1.47 28.88 8.97
CA LEU A 94 -0.01 28.96 8.95
C LEU A 94 0.67 27.60 9.08
N LYS A 95 0.18 26.75 9.99
CA LYS A 95 0.69 25.39 10.18
C LYS A 95 0.42 24.52 8.96
N LEU A 96 -0.77 24.57 8.40
CA LEU A 96 -1.08 23.87 7.16
C LEU A 96 -0.23 24.37 5.99
N LYS A 97 0.12 25.66 5.95
CA LYS A 97 0.97 26.24 4.91
C LYS A 97 2.41 25.70 4.98
N SER A 98 2.93 25.35 6.17
CA SER A 98 4.22 24.69 6.32
C SER A 98 4.22 23.25 5.75
N ILE A 99 3.08 22.58 5.81
CA ILE A 99 2.90 21.19 5.34
C ILE A 99 2.53 21.15 3.85
N PHE A 100 1.67 22.08 3.42
CA PHE A 100 1.12 22.23 2.07
C PHE A 100 1.57 23.58 1.45
N SER A 101 2.86 23.73 1.23
CA SER A 101 3.49 25.00 0.86
C SER A 101 2.90 25.66 -0.39
N GLU A 102 2.44 24.88 -1.36
CA GLU A 102 1.91 25.38 -2.65
C GLU A 102 0.38 25.42 -2.71
N SER A 103 -0.32 25.00 -1.63
CA SER A 103 -1.77 24.99 -1.60
C SER A 103 -2.33 26.39 -1.33
N ASN A 104 -3.47 26.70 -1.95
CA ASN A 104 -4.28 27.85 -1.61
C ASN A 104 -5.16 27.47 -0.42
N ILE A 105 -4.86 28.03 0.76
CA ILE A 105 -5.50 27.70 2.02
C ILE A 105 -6.36 28.90 2.44
N HIS A 106 -7.67 28.69 2.54
CA HIS A 106 -8.64 29.69 2.99
C HIS A 106 -9.34 29.27 4.28
N THR A 107 -9.56 30.25 5.14
CA THR A 107 -10.30 30.05 6.38
C THR A 107 -11.75 30.51 6.21
N PHE A 108 -12.68 29.73 6.74
CA PHE A 108 -14.10 29.99 6.69
C PHE A 108 -14.71 29.90 8.09
N SER A 109 -15.72 30.72 8.37
CA SER A 109 -16.53 30.57 9.56
C SER A 109 -17.60 29.48 9.36
N ARG A 110 -18.13 28.94 10.48
CA ARG A 110 -19.22 27.97 10.46
C ARG A 110 -20.46 28.45 9.64
N MET A 111 -20.67 29.77 9.59
CA MET A 111 -21.84 30.36 8.92
C MET A 111 -21.71 30.43 7.40
N ASN A 112 -20.51 30.22 6.86
CA ASN A 112 -20.19 30.47 5.44
C ASN A 112 -19.99 29.18 4.64
N ILE A 113 -20.80 28.14 4.87
CA ILE A 113 -20.67 26.85 4.19
C ILE A 113 -20.86 26.98 2.68
N ASP A 114 -21.72 27.87 2.23
CA ASP A 114 -21.92 28.14 0.80
C ASP A 114 -20.63 28.67 0.14
N GLU A 115 -19.86 29.49 0.84
CA GLU A 115 -18.56 29.98 0.36
C GLU A 115 -17.53 28.87 0.30
N VAL A 116 -17.58 27.90 1.22
CA VAL A 116 -16.71 26.69 1.18
C VAL A 116 -17.02 25.87 -0.08
N ILE A 117 -18.30 25.68 -0.40
CA ILE A 117 -18.73 24.94 -1.60
C ILE A 117 -18.27 25.68 -2.86
N LEU A 118 -18.41 27.00 -2.91
CA LEU A 118 -17.94 27.83 -4.02
C LEU A 118 -16.43 27.81 -4.18
N PHE A 119 -15.69 27.71 -3.09
CA PHE A 119 -14.23 27.58 -3.10
C PHE A 119 -13.76 26.25 -3.70
N LYS A 120 -14.62 25.20 -3.70
CA LYS A 120 -14.34 23.84 -4.19
C LYS A 120 -13.04 23.29 -3.62
N PRO A 121 -12.90 23.14 -2.31
CA PRO A 121 -11.68 22.63 -1.73
C PRO A 121 -11.49 21.14 -2.06
N ASP A 122 -10.23 20.70 -2.11
CA ASP A 122 -9.87 19.29 -2.29
C ASP A 122 -9.98 18.53 -0.95
N VAL A 123 -9.82 19.25 0.18
CA VAL A 123 -9.96 18.75 1.55
C VAL A 123 -10.35 19.90 2.49
N ILE A 124 -11.08 19.56 3.54
CA ILE A 124 -11.51 20.49 4.60
C ILE A 124 -10.84 20.08 5.91
N PHE A 125 -10.14 21.00 6.58
CA PHE A 125 -9.74 20.86 7.97
C PHE A 125 -10.73 21.57 8.86
N SER A 126 -11.31 20.87 9.83
CA SER A 126 -12.35 21.42 10.69
C SER A 126 -12.04 21.25 12.17
N THR A 127 -12.30 22.29 12.95
CA THR A 127 -12.34 22.21 14.43
C THR A 127 -13.76 21.93 14.95
N LEU A 128 -14.74 21.76 14.06
CA LEU A 128 -16.14 21.51 14.38
C LEU A 128 -16.48 20.05 14.18
N ASP A 129 -17.22 19.46 15.12
CA ASP A 129 -17.66 18.06 15.04
C ASP A 129 -18.81 17.83 14.05
N LEU A 130 -19.60 18.86 13.77
CA LEU A 130 -20.75 18.78 12.86
C LEU A 130 -20.54 19.72 11.67
N ILE A 131 -20.25 19.11 10.51
CA ILE A 131 -20.34 19.77 9.19
C ILE A 131 -21.48 19.09 8.44
N PRO A 132 -22.31 19.85 7.70
CA PRO A 132 -23.32 19.26 6.80
C PRO A 132 -22.66 18.26 5.84
N ASP A 133 -23.43 17.28 5.40
CA ASP A 133 -22.96 16.22 4.49
C ASP A 133 -22.46 16.86 3.18
N ILE A 134 -21.16 17.08 3.13
CA ILE A 134 -20.47 17.67 1.98
C ILE A 134 -19.64 16.54 1.37
N ASN A 135 -19.81 16.30 0.09
CA ASN A 135 -19.08 15.26 -0.65
C ASN A 135 -17.58 15.60 -0.85
N ILE A 136 -16.95 16.18 0.17
CA ILE A 136 -15.55 16.60 0.24
C ILE A 136 -14.95 16.00 1.51
N PRO A 137 -13.74 15.42 1.46
CA PRO A 137 -13.08 14.86 2.65
C PRO A 137 -12.93 15.91 3.76
N VAL A 138 -13.36 15.56 4.99
CA VAL A 138 -13.24 16.40 6.16
C VAL A 138 -12.29 15.76 7.17
N ILE A 139 -11.32 16.54 7.63
CA ILE A 139 -10.34 16.14 8.64
C ILE A 139 -10.58 16.97 9.89
N HIS A 140 -10.93 16.29 10.99
CA HIS A 140 -11.11 16.95 12.28
C HIS A 140 -9.77 17.18 12.96
N ILE A 141 -9.55 18.43 13.39
CA ILE A 141 -8.34 18.85 14.11
C ILE A 141 -8.73 19.66 15.34
N LYS A 142 -7.87 19.67 16.37
CA LYS A 142 -8.05 20.55 17.51
C LYS A 142 -7.64 21.99 17.17
N GLU A 143 -8.25 22.97 17.84
CA GLU A 143 -7.96 24.40 17.61
C GLU A 143 -6.48 24.77 17.83
N LEU A 144 -5.79 24.08 18.74
CA LEU A 144 -4.38 24.32 19.08
C LEU A 144 -3.47 23.13 18.65
N ALA A 145 -3.89 22.32 17.69
CA ALA A 145 -3.06 21.24 17.17
C ALA A 145 -1.70 21.77 16.71
N ASP A 146 -0.60 21.10 17.10
CA ASP A 146 0.73 21.43 16.62
C ASP A 146 1.03 20.75 15.27
N ASP A 147 2.17 21.08 14.66
CA ASP A 147 2.56 20.55 13.35
C ASP A 147 2.73 19.02 13.37
N ILE A 148 3.17 18.47 14.50
CA ILE A 148 3.33 17.01 14.70
C ILE A 148 1.97 16.34 14.76
N GLU A 149 1.02 16.92 15.50
CA GLU A 149 -0.35 16.42 15.62
C GLU A 149 -1.07 16.52 14.27
N ILE A 150 -0.95 17.63 13.55
CA ILE A 150 -1.55 17.80 12.21
C ILE A 150 -0.98 16.77 11.23
N ASN A 151 0.34 16.58 11.19
CA ASN A 151 0.97 15.56 10.35
C ASN A 151 0.53 14.14 10.73
N ARG A 152 0.40 13.85 12.03
CA ARG A 152 -0.08 12.56 12.52
C ARG A 152 -1.53 12.31 12.11
N ILE A 153 -2.41 13.30 12.28
CA ILE A 153 -3.82 13.22 11.90
C ILE A 153 -3.93 13.08 10.37
N TRP A 154 -3.16 13.86 9.62
CA TRP A 154 -3.10 13.75 8.15
C TRP A 154 -2.68 12.35 7.69
N ASN A 155 -1.59 11.83 8.23
CA ASN A 155 -1.10 10.49 7.91
C ASN A 155 -2.11 9.40 8.33
N SER A 156 -2.78 9.59 9.48
CA SER A 156 -3.85 8.70 9.94
C SER A 156 -5.06 8.78 9.00
N PHE A 157 -5.46 9.96 8.58
CA PHE A 157 -6.56 10.17 7.62
C PHE A 157 -6.23 9.52 6.26
N GLU A 158 -5.05 9.76 5.70
CA GLU A 158 -4.62 9.06 4.49
C GLU A 158 -4.65 7.54 4.70
N ASN A 159 -4.08 7.06 5.80
CA ASN A 159 -4.07 5.64 6.14
C ASN A 159 -5.49 5.09 6.39
N THR A 160 -6.36 5.80 7.12
CA THR A 160 -7.73 5.35 7.39
C THR A 160 -8.59 5.38 6.13
N TYR A 161 -8.49 6.43 5.33
CA TYR A 161 -9.19 6.54 4.04
C TYR A 161 -8.78 5.41 3.08
N TYR A 162 -7.50 5.06 3.04
CA TYR A 162 -7.00 3.95 2.26
C TYR A 162 -7.29 2.59 2.93
N ASN A 163 -7.20 2.47 4.26
CA ASN A 163 -7.45 1.22 5.00
C ASN A 163 -8.92 0.79 4.96
N GLN A 164 -9.88 1.71 5.12
CA GLN A 164 -11.30 1.40 4.86
C GLN A 164 -11.53 0.88 3.44
N LYS A 165 -10.64 1.26 2.52
CA LYS A 165 -10.71 0.84 1.13
C LYS A 165 -9.99 -0.48 0.86
N ILE A 166 -9.01 -0.89 1.68
CA ILE A 166 -8.25 -2.14 1.45
C ILE A 166 -9.16 -3.35 1.55
N SER A 167 -10.02 -3.42 2.56
CA SER A 167 -11.01 -4.49 2.72
C SER A 167 -11.94 -4.61 1.52
N SER A 168 -12.29 -3.48 0.86
CA SER A 168 -13.14 -3.47 -0.33
C SER A 168 -12.48 -4.06 -1.58
N TYR A 169 -11.15 -4.17 -1.59
CA TYR A 169 -10.42 -4.84 -2.68
C TYR A 169 -10.38 -6.36 -2.51
N ILE A 170 -10.66 -6.89 -1.32
CA ILE A 170 -10.75 -8.33 -1.07
C ILE A 170 -12.07 -8.82 -1.64
N GLN A 171 -12.01 -9.75 -2.59
CA GLN A 171 -13.19 -10.19 -3.34
C GLN A 171 -13.59 -11.61 -2.90
N GLU A 172 -14.84 -11.80 -2.51
CA GLU A 172 -15.40 -13.10 -2.14
C GLU A 172 -15.24 -14.14 -3.26
N SER A 173 -15.49 -13.74 -4.51
CA SER A 173 -15.39 -14.61 -5.70
C SER A 173 -13.99 -15.19 -5.94
N THR A 174 -12.95 -14.63 -5.31
CA THR A 174 -11.57 -15.13 -5.37
C THR A 174 -10.99 -15.47 -3.99
N PHE A 175 -11.86 -15.61 -2.99
CA PHE A 175 -11.50 -16.16 -1.69
C PHE A 175 -11.54 -17.67 -1.74
N LYS A 176 -10.51 -18.33 -1.20
CA LYS A 176 -10.41 -19.79 -1.17
C LYS A 176 -9.90 -20.28 0.17
N ILE A 177 -10.41 -21.42 0.56
CA ILE A 177 -9.83 -22.26 1.63
C ILE A 177 -9.34 -23.54 0.95
N LEU A 178 -8.04 -23.77 1.03
CA LEU A 178 -7.41 -24.92 0.39
C LEU A 178 -7.13 -26.01 1.41
N GLU A 179 -7.73 -27.18 1.19
CA GLU A 179 -7.59 -28.38 2.03
C GLU A 179 -6.78 -29.49 1.34
N ASN A 180 -6.43 -29.30 0.07
CA ASN A 180 -5.68 -30.27 -0.72
C ASN A 180 -4.21 -29.89 -0.84
N LYS A 181 -3.32 -30.89 -0.83
CA LYS A 181 -1.88 -30.68 -1.01
C LYS A 181 -1.56 -30.19 -2.42
N LYS A 182 -1.05 -28.96 -2.51
CA LYS A 182 -0.54 -28.35 -3.73
C LYS A 182 0.80 -27.66 -3.47
N THR A 183 1.57 -27.44 -4.51
CA THR A 183 2.74 -26.58 -4.42
C THR A 183 2.32 -25.11 -4.38
N TYR A 184 3.17 -24.26 -3.81
CA TYR A 184 2.92 -22.81 -3.80
C TYR A 184 2.74 -22.23 -5.20
N GLU A 185 3.57 -22.67 -6.15
CA GLU A 185 3.49 -22.22 -7.56
C GLU A 185 2.14 -22.59 -8.20
N GLU A 186 1.64 -23.81 -7.96
CA GLU A 186 0.32 -24.23 -8.45
C GLU A 186 -0.80 -23.37 -7.89
N ILE A 187 -0.74 -23.04 -6.59
CA ILE A 187 -1.77 -22.21 -5.95
C ILE A 187 -1.79 -20.80 -6.55
N ILE A 188 -0.63 -20.12 -6.62
CA ILE A 188 -0.58 -18.76 -7.16
C ILE A 188 -0.94 -18.72 -8.63
N LYS A 189 -0.61 -19.77 -9.40
CA LYS A 189 -1.02 -19.93 -10.79
C LYS A 189 -2.54 -20.02 -10.92
N GLU A 190 -3.19 -20.87 -10.12
CA GLU A 190 -4.65 -21.02 -10.13
C GLU A 190 -5.35 -19.72 -9.71
N MET A 191 -4.88 -19.07 -8.63
CA MET A 191 -5.40 -17.77 -8.21
C MET A 191 -5.28 -16.73 -9.31
N SER A 192 -4.14 -16.69 -9.98
CA SER A 192 -3.89 -15.74 -11.09
C SER A 192 -4.79 -16.00 -12.30
N ILE A 193 -5.04 -17.26 -12.64
CA ILE A 193 -5.98 -17.66 -13.70
C ILE A 193 -7.39 -17.15 -13.39
N GLU A 194 -7.83 -17.20 -12.12
CA GLU A 194 -9.14 -16.70 -11.74
C GLU A 194 -9.27 -15.19 -11.87
N VAL A 195 -8.22 -14.44 -11.53
CA VAL A 195 -8.17 -12.98 -11.75
C VAL A 195 -8.37 -12.65 -13.23
N VAL A 196 -7.72 -13.41 -14.13
CA VAL A 196 -7.87 -13.24 -15.59
C VAL A 196 -9.26 -13.66 -16.06
N LYS A 197 -9.80 -14.80 -15.60
CA LYS A 197 -11.16 -15.28 -15.94
C LYS A 197 -12.25 -14.27 -15.54
N ASN A 198 -12.06 -13.53 -14.45
CA ASN A 198 -12.97 -12.47 -14.03
C ASN A 198 -12.80 -11.17 -14.84
N ASN A 199 -11.93 -11.11 -15.83
CA ASN A 199 -11.57 -9.92 -16.61
C ASN A 199 -11.01 -8.79 -15.74
N TRP A 200 -10.31 -9.10 -14.66
CA TRP A 200 -9.71 -8.10 -13.75
C TRP A 200 -8.25 -7.80 -14.09
N ALA A 201 -7.63 -8.63 -14.93
CA ALA A 201 -6.29 -8.41 -15.44
C ALA A 201 -6.16 -8.89 -16.90
N ILE A 202 -5.07 -8.49 -17.56
CA ILE A 202 -4.71 -8.96 -18.90
C ILE A 202 -4.29 -10.44 -18.88
N THR A 203 -4.31 -11.09 -20.02
CA THR A 203 -3.96 -12.53 -20.16
C THR A 203 -2.55 -12.86 -19.63
N ASP A 204 -1.58 -11.96 -19.85
CA ASP A 204 -0.19 -12.16 -19.41
C ASP A 204 0.02 -12.02 -17.89
N TYR A 205 -1.01 -11.66 -17.13
CA TYR A 205 -0.94 -11.49 -15.68
C TYR A 205 -0.36 -12.73 -14.98
N VAL A 206 -0.81 -13.92 -15.36
CA VAL A 206 -0.34 -15.19 -14.78
C VAL A 206 1.18 -15.33 -14.96
N LYS A 207 1.68 -15.06 -16.16
CA LYS A 207 3.10 -15.10 -16.49
C LYS A 207 3.89 -14.11 -15.62
N TYR A 208 3.42 -12.87 -15.51
CA TYR A 208 4.11 -11.82 -14.75
C TYR A 208 4.16 -12.08 -13.23
N VAL A 209 3.13 -12.71 -12.67
CA VAL A 209 3.13 -13.13 -11.27
C VAL A 209 4.18 -14.24 -11.04
N LEU A 210 4.19 -15.26 -11.89
CA LEU A 210 5.13 -16.38 -11.77
C LEU A 210 6.59 -15.94 -12.00
N GLU A 211 6.84 -15.07 -12.96
CA GLU A 211 8.17 -14.48 -13.20
C GLU A 211 8.65 -13.67 -11.99
N ARG A 212 7.75 -12.87 -11.38
CA ARG A 212 8.07 -12.08 -10.18
C ARG A 212 8.44 -12.98 -9.01
N GLU A 213 7.65 -14.00 -8.75
CA GLU A 213 7.86 -14.93 -7.64
C GLU A 213 9.15 -15.75 -7.83
N LYS A 214 9.44 -16.15 -9.08
CA LYS A 214 10.68 -16.87 -9.42
C LYS A 214 11.94 -16.01 -9.27
N ALA A 215 11.84 -14.71 -9.53
CA ALA A 215 12.96 -13.80 -9.39
C ALA A 215 13.36 -13.63 -7.91
N ILE A 216 12.41 -13.30 -7.04
CA ILE A 216 12.58 -13.20 -5.59
C ILE A 216 11.25 -13.57 -4.94
N SER A 217 11.25 -14.56 -4.07
CA SER A 217 10.06 -15.03 -3.38
C SER A 217 9.39 -13.93 -2.55
N THR A 218 8.06 -13.89 -2.60
CA THR A 218 7.22 -12.99 -1.80
C THR A 218 6.65 -13.68 -0.54
N ILE A 219 7.24 -14.77 -0.10
CA ILE A 219 6.90 -15.46 1.14
C ILE A 219 7.64 -14.79 2.29
N TYR A 220 6.88 -14.19 3.21
CA TYR A 220 7.38 -13.46 4.36
C TYR A 220 7.29 -14.29 5.66
N SER A 221 7.51 -13.64 6.80
CA SER A 221 7.41 -14.24 8.12
C SER A 221 5.98 -14.73 8.44
N ASN A 222 5.86 -15.61 9.45
CA ASN A 222 4.59 -16.13 9.96
C ASN A 222 3.71 -16.88 8.94
N GLY A 223 4.29 -17.29 7.80
CA GLY A 223 3.58 -18.06 6.78
C GLY A 223 2.63 -17.24 5.91
N VAL A 224 2.92 -15.96 5.73
CA VAL A 224 2.15 -15.08 4.83
C VAL A 224 2.93 -14.87 3.54
N ALA A 225 2.25 -15.00 2.39
CA ALA A 225 2.79 -14.70 1.07
C ALA A 225 1.98 -13.59 0.41
N ILE A 226 2.67 -12.68 -0.30
CA ILE A 226 2.07 -11.53 -0.98
C ILE A 226 2.48 -11.51 -2.46
N PRO A 227 2.08 -12.53 -3.26
CA PRO A 227 2.41 -12.56 -4.67
C PRO A 227 1.73 -11.43 -5.45
N HIS A 228 2.45 -10.91 -6.45
CA HIS A 228 2.00 -9.84 -7.32
C HIS A 228 2.80 -9.85 -8.63
N PRO A 229 2.32 -9.24 -9.73
CA PRO A 229 3.05 -9.22 -10.99
C PRO A 229 4.25 -8.26 -10.93
N MET A 230 5.33 -8.57 -11.64
CA MET A 230 6.51 -7.71 -11.80
C MET A 230 6.16 -6.30 -12.31
N THR A 231 5.09 -6.19 -13.07
CA THR A 231 4.58 -4.91 -13.58
C THR A 231 3.07 -4.90 -13.39
N MET A 232 2.56 -3.86 -12.77
CA MET A 232 1.11 -3.70 -12.58
C MET A 232 0.40 -3.70 -13.94
N CYS A 233 -0.53 -4.63 -14.12
CA CYS A 233 -1.25 -4.85 -15.38
C CYS A 233 -2.72 -5.20 -15.14
N GLY A 234 -3.25 -4.89 -13.95
CA GLY A 234 -4.65 -5.05 -13.62
C GLY A 234 -5.55 -4.06 -14.38
N ILE A 235 -6.76 -4.51 -14.66
CA ILE A 235 -7.88 -3.71 -15.16
C ILE A 235 -8.70 -3.17 -13.98
N LYS A 236 -8.79 -3.96 -12.91
CA LYS A 236 -9.47 -3.64 -11.65
C LYS A 236 -8.50 -3.86 -10.49
N ASN A 237 -8.53 -2.99 -9.47
CA ASN A 237 -7.76 -3.22 -8.25
C ASN A 237 -8.45 -4.28 -7.40
N THR A 238 -7.79 -5.40 -7.12
CA THR A 238 -8.33 -6.52 -6.33
C THR A 238 -7.24 -7.22 -5.51
N ILE A 239 -7.67 -7.84 -4.42
CA ILE A 239 -6.86 -8.74 -3.59
C ILE A 239 -7.59 -10.07 -3.55
N SER A 240 -6.97 -11.12 -4.06
CA SER A 240 -7.46 -12.48 -3.93
C SER A 240 -6.80 -13.15 -2.74
N VAL A 241 -7.57 -13.92 -1.96
CA VAL A 241 -7.07 -14.51 -0.72
C VAL A 241 -7.19 -16.04 -0.77
N CYS A 242 -6.13 -16.72 -0.33
CA CYS A 242 -6.17 -18.17 -0.11
C CYS A 242 -5.71 -18.50 1.32
N VAL A 243 -6.56 -19.18 2.07
CA VAL A 243 -6.23 -19.78 3.37
C VAL A 243 -5.80 -21.21 3.13
N VAL A 244 -4.56 -21.56 3.47
CA VAL A 244 -3.97 -22.88 3.19
C VAL A 244 -4.01 -23.72 4.46
N LYS A 245 -5.00 -24.64 4.57
CA LYS A 245 -5.24 -25.49 5.76
C LYS A 245 -4.30 -26.69 5.84
N ASP A 246 -3.86 -27.19 4.71
CA ASP A 246 -3.03 -28.40 4.65
C ASP A 246 -1.56 -28.04 4.37
N ARG A 247 -0.63 -28.91 4.79
CA ARG A 247 0.79 -28.72 4.53
C ARG A 247 1.07 -28.79 3.04
N MET A 248 1.82 -27.80 2.54
CA MET A 248 2.24 -27.76 1.14
C MET A 248 3.21 -28.90 0.80
N LEU A 249 3.15 -29.40 -0.43
CA LEU A 249 3.94 -30.55 -0.89
C LEU A 249 5.46 -30.29 -0.95
N SER A 250 5.88 -29.04 -1.05
CA SER A 250 7.29 -28.73 -1.44
C SER A 250 7.89 -27.50 -0.78
N SER A 251 7.26 -26.87 0.21
CA SER A 251 7.86 -25.66 0.80
C SER A 251 8.45 -25.96 2.17
N GLU A 252 9.70 -25.63 2.35
CA GLU A 252 10.36 -25.52 3.65
C GLU A 252 9.67 -24.48 4.55
N LYS A 253 8.85 -23.59 3.97
CA LYS A 253 8.09 -22.55 4.66
C LYS A 253 6.62 -22.97 4.80
N ASN A 254 6.13 -22.99 6.02
CA ASN A 254 4.74 -23.30 6.35
C ASN A 254 3.85 -22.08 5.98
N ILE A 255 3.34 -22.04 4.74
CA ILE A 255 2.46 -20.97 4.27
C ILE A 255 1.04 -21.21 4.78
N LYS A 256 0.44 -20.18 5.39
CA LYS A 256 -0.91 -20.17 5.96
C LYS A 256 -1.87 -19.30 5.16
N LEU A 257 -1.39 -18.13 4.72
CA LEU A 257 -2.19 -17.13 4.03
C LEU A 257 -1.46 -16.65 2.78
N ILE A 258 -2.19 -16.51 1.68
CA ILE A 258 -1.69 -15.94 0.42
C ILE A 258 -2.60 -14.78 0.04
N PHE A 259 -2.02 -13.60 -0.17
CA PHE A 259 -2.69 -12.39 -0.65
C PHE A 259 -2.16 -12.05 -2.03
N LEU A 260 -2.84 -12.49 -3.09
CA LEU A 260 -2.47 -12.16 -4.46
C LEU A 260 -2.97 -10.75 -4.81
N ILE A 261 -2.05 -9.84 -5.06
CA ILE A 261 -2.34 -8.44 -5.38
C ILE A 261 -2.45 -8.26 -6.90
N ASN A 262 -3.56 -7.69 -7.34
CA ASN A 262 -3.79 -7.27 -8.71
C ASN A 262 -4.18 -5.80 -8.75
N LEU A 263 -3.32 -4.96 -9.34
CA LEU A 263 -3.49 -3.52 -9.36
C LEU A 263 -3.36 -2.96 -10.78
N ARG A 264 -4.08 -1.86 -11.02
CA ARG A 264 -3.98 -1.06 -12.23
C ARG A 264 -2.61 -0.38 -12.30
N LYS A 265 -2.17 -0.10 -13.52
CA LYS A 265 -0.85 0.47 -13.80
C LYS A 265 -0.55 1.79 -13.06
N ASP A 266 -1.57 2.58 -12.78
CA ASP A 266 -1.48 3.89 -12.11
C ASP A 266 -1.60 3.82 -10.57
N SER A 267 -1.73 2.60 -10.00
CA SER A 267 -2.06 2.39 -8.60
C SER A 267 -0.85 2.13 -7.68
N TYR A 268 0.33 2.70 -7.98
CA TYR A 268 1.55 2.46 -7.21
C TYR A 268 1.46 2.90 -5.73
N LYS A 269 0.71 3.98 -5.44
CA LYS A 269 0.46 4.39 -4.04
C LYS A 269 -0.37 3.36 -3.29
N LEU A 270 -1.40 2.84 -3.96
CA LEU A 270 -2.23 1.78 -3.41
C LEU A 270 -1.40 0.52 -3.14
N HIS A 271 -0.44 0.17 -4.02
CA HIS A 271 0.48 -0.93 -3.79
C HIS A 271 1.26 -0.76 -2.49
N LYS A 272 1.90 0.41 -2.30
CA LYS A 272 2.61 0.74 -1.05
C LYS A 272 1.70 0.59 0.18
N THR A 273 0.47 1.11 0.09
CA THR A 273 -0.50 1.07 1.21
C THR A 273 -0.97 -0.35 1.53
N ILE A 274 -1.32 -1.14 0.50
CA ILE A 274 -1.72 -2.55 0.68
C ILE A 274 -0.56 -3.35 1.28
N THR A 275 0.65 -3.20 0.75
CA THR A 275 1.81 -3.93 1.26
C THR A 275 2.10 -3.56 2.71
N ALA A 276 2.10 -2.26 3.06
CA ALA A 276 2.28 -1.83 4.45
C ALA A 276 1.21 -2.42 5.38
N TYR A 277 -0.05 -2.43 4.96
CA TYR A 277 -1.15 -3.04 5.72
C TYR A 277 -0.94 -4.55 5.94
N LEU A 278 -0.56 -5.28 4.89
CA LEU A 278 -0.32 -6.72 4.96
C LEU A 278 0.94 -7.05 5.76
N VAL A 279 1.96 -6.18 5.74
CA VAL A 279 3.16 -6.31 6.59
C VAL A 279 2.78 -6.18 8.07
N ASP A 280 2.03 -5.15 8.44
CA ASP A 280 1.53 -5.00 9.81
C ASP A 280 0.71 -6.22 10.26
N LEU A 281 -0.13 -6.74 9.35
CA LEU A 281 -0.93 -7.94 9.60
C LEU A 281 -0.05 -9.17 9.86
N MET A 282 0.96 -9.40 9.01
CA MET A 282 1.83 -10.58 9.15
C MET A 282 2.76 -10.51 10.37
N GLU A 283 3.09 -9.32 10.88
CA GLU A 283 3.85 -9.15 12.12
C GLU A 283 3.00 -9.53 13.36
N ASN A 284 1.68 -9.43 13.27
CA ASN A 284 0.76 -9.83 14.33
C ASN A 284 0.44 -11.32 14.23
N LYS A 285 1.25 -12.15 14.93
CA LYS A 285 1.07 -13.62 14.96
C LYS A 285 -0.35 -14.06 15.35
N LYS A 286 -0.99 -13.33 16.29
CA LYS A 286 -2.34 -13.67 16.75
C LYS A 286 -3.36 -13.48 15.63
N ALA A 287 -3.30 -12.36 14.92
CA ALA A 287 -4.19 -12.10 13.79
C ALA A 287 -4.01 -13.13 12.66
N VAL A 288 -2.75 -13.46 12.32
CA VAL A 288 -2.45 -14.51 11.33
C VAL A 288 -3.04 -15.86 11.74
N GLU A 289 -2.91 -16.27 13.01
CA GLU A 289 -3.48 -17.54 13.51
C GLU A 289 -5.01 -17.51 13.52
N GLU A 290 -5.65 -16.39 13.83
CA GLU A 290 -7.10 -16.24 13.76
C GLU A 290 -7.60 -16.34 12.33
N LEU A 291 -6.97 -15.63 11.38
CA LEU A 291 -7.28 -15.71 9.96
C LEU A 291 -7.02 -17.11 9.36
N TYR A 292 -6.01 -17.81 9.84
CA TYR A 292 -5.75 -19.20 9.42
C TYR A 292 -6.87 -20.16 9.83
N LYS A 293 -7.58 -19.89 10.94
CA LYS A 293 -8.64 -20.77 11.48
C LYS A 293 -10.00 -20.59 10.83
N VAL A 294 -10.23 -19.53 10.06
CA VAL A 294 -11.53 -19.24 9.45
C VAL A 294 -11.99 -20.35 8.50
N ASN A 295 -13.29 -20.53 8.38
CA ASN A 295 -13.92 -21.50 7.50
C ASN A 295 -14.85 -20.86 6.46
N SER A 296 -14.96 -19.51 6.46
CA SER A 296 -15.77 -18.78 5.50
C SER A 296 -15.18 -17.41 5.19
N PHE A 297 -15.64 -16.81 4.10
CA PHE A 297 -15.30 -15.44 3.73
C PHE A 297 -15.78 -14.42 4.77
N ASP A 298 -16.98 -14.60 5.31
CA ASP A 298 -17.54 -13.70 6.31
C ASP A 298 -16.74 -13.70 7.61
N GLU A 299 -16.30 -14.88 8.06
CA GLU A 299 -15.40 -14.98 9.21
C GLU A 299 -14.08 -14.29 8.96
N PHE A 300 -13.50 -14.46 7.76
CA PHE A 300 -12.27 -13.81 7.36
C PHE A 300 -12.41 -12.28 7.38
N MET A 301 -13.46 -11.76 6.75
CA MET A 301 -13.72 -10.33 6.68
C MET A 301 -13.99 -9.70 8.04
N ARG A 302 -14.72 -10.41 8.93
CA ARG A 302 -14.94 -9.96 10.30
C ARG A 302 -13.61 -9.71 11.02
N ILE A 303 -12.66 -10.64 10.95
CA ILE A 303 -11.34 -10.49 11.59
C ILE A 303 -10.56 -9.34 10.95
N ILE A 304 -10.61 -9.18 9.61
CA ILE A 304 -9.98 -8.06 8.90
C ILE A 304 -10.52 -6.71 9.39
N TYR A 305 -11.82 -6.58 9.60
CA TYR A 305 -12.44 -5.36 10.13
C TYR A 305 -12.08 -5.10 11.60
N GLU A 306 -12.13 -6.14 12.44
CA GLU A 306 -11.85 -6.03 13.88
C GLU A 306 -10.36 -5.76 14.16
N TRP A 307 -9.47 -6.27 13.32
CA TRP A 307 -8.03 -6.27 13.58
C TRP A 307 -7.41 -4.87 13.69
N LYS A 308 -7.83 -3.89 12.89
CA LYS A 308 -7.32 -2.48 12.97
C LYS A 308 -8.29 -1.52 13.68
N GLY A 309 -9.29 -2.07 14.39
CA GLY A 309 -10.29 -1.23 15.03
C GLY A 309 -10.90 -0.31 13.96
N ASP A 310 -11.43 -0.88 12.88
CA ASP A 310 -12.44 -0.22 12.08
C ASP A 310 -13.64 0.00 13.00
N VAL A 311 -13.41 0.90 13.97
CA VAL A 311 -14.49 1.52 14.70
C VAL A 311 -15.24 2.28 13.62
N LEU A 312 -16.28 1.64 13.13
CA LEU A 312 -17.42 2.36 12.62
C LEU A 312 -17.73 3.42 13.70
N CYS A 313 -17.17 4.62 13.53
CA CYS A 313 -17.79 5.77 14.16
C CYS A 313 -19.20 5.82 13.61
N PRO A 314 -20.21 5.75 14.52
CA PRO A 314 -21.60 5.75 14.13
C PRO A 314 -21.98 7.00 13.36
#